data_d09dbbf9b3e59c097f3697ae0f9a06f0
#
_entry.id   d09dbbf9b3e59c097f3697ae0f9a06f0
#
_cell.length_a   1.000
_cell.length_b   1.000
_cell.length_c   1.000
_cell.angle_alpha   90.00
_cell.angle_beta   90.00
_cell.angle_gamma   90.00
#
_symmetry.space_group_name_H-M   'P 1'
#
loop_
_entity.id
_entity.type
_entity.pdbx_description
1 polymer ?
#
loop_
_entity_poly.entity_id
_entity_poly.type
_entity_poly.pdbx_seq_one_letter_code
_entity_poly.pdbx_strand_id
1 'polypeptide(L)'
;MLRTIKPKFFKYKNGKLPLPVFFPDATRAVIRSLDTSDLEATKTNGILVNTFHLWKDMNKNILSKAGGIGPFMDFDGAIISDSGGFQVGSMIKKNPGVGYVDDEGAHFKIDGKKGYLTLTPEDSVRFQMELGSDMVVVLDDFDAPDATEEENLESVKRTIRWAEKSKTEFEKICVKKKLTKKNRPYILGVIQGGRYKRLRKYCIDALVDLGFDGFGYGGEEKIKGMVNHDISKFVADNTPGGLLLYALGVGKPEDIVALSKLGYTIFDCVLPTRDARHKRMYVYNADSIEEINIKSPDFYSFYTPDKTKYLDDLSPVSKACDCVTCTRYSRGYLAHLFKIGDFTAGRLATFHNLRFYSILMEKIREQNRSRK
;
A
#
# COMPACT_ATOMS: atom_id res chain seq x y z
N MET A 1 22.30 8.64 -14.36
CA MET A 1 22.89 7.32 -14.73
C MET A 1 22.98 6.30 -13.58
N LEU A 2 22.26 6.45 -12.46
CA LEU A 2 22.43 5.61 -11.25
C LEU A 2 21.38 4.50 -11.04
N ARG A 3 20.49 4.26 -12.00
CA ARG A 3 19.35 3.34 -11.83
C ARG A 3 19.32 2.10 -12.70
N THR A 4 20.45 1.51 -12.99
CA THR A 4 20.52 0.29 -13.84
C THR A 4 20.16 -1.01 -13.10
N ILE A 5 20.14 -1.04 -11.77
CA ILE A 5 19.84 -2.25 -11.00
C ILE A 5 18.59 -2.03 -10.17
N LYS A 6 17.45 -2.62 -10.59
CA LYS A 6 16.23 -2.67 -9.78
C LYS A 6 16.20 -3.96 -8.97
N PRO A 7 15.73 -3.94 -7.70
CA PRO A 7 15.45 -5.17 -6.96
C PRO A 7 14.50 -6.07 -7.77
N LYS A 8 14.79 -7.36 -7.84
CA LYS A 8 13.95 -8.33 -8.58
C LYS A 8 12.94 -9.00 -7.70
N PHE A 9 13.21 -9.06 -6.39
CA PHE A 9 12.39 -9.76 -5.41
C PHE A 9 12.29 -8.96 -4.12
N PHE A 10 11.11 -9.02 -3.50
CA PHE A 10 10.88 -8.68 -2.13
C PHE A 10 10.99 -9.96 -1.29
N LYS A 11 11.92 -10.01 -0.33
CA LYS A 11 12.08 -11.14 0.59
C LYS A 11 11.16 -10.95 1.77
N TYR A 12 10.55 -12.03 2.24
CA TYR A 12 9.76 -12.05 3.44
C TYR A 12 10.01 -13.36 4.19
N LYS A 13 9.44 -13.51 5.39
CA LYS A 13 9.72 -14.64 6.29
C LYS A 13 9.59 -15.99 5.60
N ASN A 14 8.55 -16.21 4.81
CA ASN A 14 8.24 -17.50 4.21
C ASN A 14 8.68 -17.63 2.73
N GLY A 15 9.38 -16.61 2.18
CA GLY A 15 9.81 -16.69 0.78
C GLY A 15 10.24 -15.38 0.12
N LYS A 16 9.89 -15.24 -1.14
CA LYS A 16 10.17 -14.04 -1.94
C LYS A 16 9.07 -13.76 -2.95
N LEU A 17 8.66 -12.52 -3.09
CA LEU A 17 7.74 -12.06 -4.12
C LEU A 17 8.49 -11.43 -5.29
N PRO A 18 8.11 -11.72 -6.54
CA PRO A 18 8.67 -11.04 -7.70
C PRO A 18 8.17 -9.58 -7.74
N LEU A 19 9.08 -8.65 -8.01
CA LEU A 19 8.79 -7.24 -8.15
C LEU A 19 8.53 -6.84 -9.62
N PRO A 20 7.65 -5.85 -9.86
CA PRO A 20 6.86 -5.11 -8.89
C PRO A 20 5.71 -5.93 -8.30
N VAL A 21 5.23 -5.48 -7.12
CA VAL A 21 4.14 -6.11 -6.37
C VAL A 21 3.14 -5.07 -5.87
N PHE A 22 1.87 -5.47 -5.77
CA PHE A 22 0.79 -4.69 -5.18
C PHE A 22 0.32 -5.37 -3.89
N PHE A 23 0.20 -4.57 -2.82
CA PHE A 23 -0.30 -4.99 -1.51
C PHE A 23 -1.69 -4.37 -1.29
N PRO A 24 -2.78 -5.14 -1.38
CA PRO A 24 -4.10 -4.63 -1.03
C PRO A 24 -4.19 -4.36 0.46
N ASP A 25 -5.06 -3.40 0.81
CA ASP A 25 -5.28 -2.95 2.18
C ASP A 25 -6.04 -4.01 3.00
N ALA A 26 -5.41 -4.43 4.08
CA ALA A 26 -5.96 -5.28 5.14
C ALA A 26 -5.94 -4.55 6.49
N THR A 27 -6.33 -3.28 6.52
CA THR A 27 -6.24 -2.30 7.62
C THR A 27 -6.37 -2.90 9.03
N ARG A 28 -7.35 -3.77 9.26
CA ARG A 28 -7.65 -4.38 10.57
C ARG A 28 -7.41 -5.88 10.57
N ALA A 29 -6.32 -6.32 9.97
CA ALA A 29 -6.00 -7.75 9.82
C ALA A 29 -7.08 -8.52 9.04
N VAL A 30 -7.72 -7.88 8.07
CA VAL A 30 -8.69 -8.52 7.19
C VAL A 30 -8.83 -7.74 5.88
N ILE A 31 -8.81 -8.42 4.76
CA ILE A 31 -9.34 -7.88 3.52
C ILE A 31 -10.86 -8.05 3.55
N ARG A 32 -11.57 -6.94 3.59
CA ARG A 32 -13.02 -6.96 3.78
C ARG A 32 -13.72 -7.84 2.76
N SER A 33 -14.60 -8.69 3.23
CA SER A 33 -15.41 -9.67 2.49
C SER A 33 -14.65 -10.90 2.00
N LEU A 34 -13.39 -11.08 2.35
CA LEU A 34 -12.58 -12.25 1.97
C LEU A 34 -11.93 -12.90 3.19
N ASP A 35 -11.68 -14.18 3.08
CA ASP A 35 -10.79 -14.93 3.97
C ASP A 35 -9.41 -15.16 3.32
N THR A 36 -8.51 -15.83 4.02
CA THR A 36 -7.14 -16.05 3.56
C THR A 36 -7.05 -17.03 2.40
N SER A 37 -7.96 -18.00 2.30
CA SER A 37 -8.04 -18.93 1.15
C SER A 37 -8.42 -18.21 -0.15
N ASP A 38 -9.25 -17.17 -0.05
CA ASP A 38 -9.58 -16.31 -1.18
C ASP A 38 -8.34 -15.52 -1.67
N LEU A 39 -7.44 -15.13 -0.76
CA LEU A 39 -6.20 -14.43 -1.13
C LEU A 39 -5.27 -15.32 -1.94
N GLU A 40 -5.12 -16.58 -1.55
CA GLU A 40 -4.35 -17.57 -2.32
C GLU A 40 -4.95 -17.76 -3.73
N ALA A 41 -6.27 -17.97 -3.81
CA ALA A 41 -6.98 -18.20 -5.06
C ALA A 41 -6.93 -16.98 -6.01
N THR A 42 -6.79 -15.76 -5.47
CA THR A 42 -6.59 -14.54 -6.28
C THR A 42 -5.12 -14.27 -6.61
N LYS A 43 -4.19 -15.12 -6.15
CA LYS A 43 -2.73 -14.92 -6.22
C LYS A 43 -2.28 -13.62 -5.54
N THR A 44 -2.96 -13.24 -4.46
CA THR A 44 -2.63 -12.10 -3.61
C THR A 44 -1.65 -12.56 -2.54
N ASN A 45 -0.36 -12.53 -2.85
CA ASN A 45 0.69 -13.11 -2.01
C ASN A 45 1.26 -12.13 -0.96
N GLY A 46 0.63 -10.99 -0.77
CA GLY A 46 1.03 -10.00 0.22
C GLY A 46 -0.09 -9.01 0.50
N ILE A 47 -0.10 -8.47 1.73
CA ILE A 47 -1.10 -7.52 2.22
C ILE A 47 -0.44 -6.37 2.98
N LEU A 48 -1.14 -5.23 3.05
CA LEU A 48 -0.76 -4.12 3.92
C LEU A 48 -1.69 -4.07 5.12
N VAL A 49 -1.11 -4.02 6.34
CA VAL A 49 -1.85 -3.79 7.58
C VAL A 49 -1.58 -2.39 8.13
N ASN A 50 -2.57 -1.82 8.83
CA ASN A 50 -2.46 -0.46 9.33
C ASN A 50 -2.08 -0.44 10.81
N THR A 51 -0.94 0.16 11.12
CA THR A 51 -0.38 0.24 12.46
C THR A 51 -1.32 0.96 13.44
N PHE A 52 -1.86 2.11 13.08
CA PHE A 52 -2.71 2.90 13.97
C PHE A 52 -3.99 2.16 14.39
N HIS A 53 -4.69 1.56 13.42
CA HIS A 53 -5.93 0.83 13.72
C HIS A 53 -5.68 -0.41 14.56
N LEU A 54 -4.63 -1.18 14.25
CA LEU A 54 -4.29 -2.37 15.02
C LEU A 54 -3.76 -2.01 16.42
N TRP A 55 -2.93 -0.97 16.55
CA TRP A 55 -2.43 -0.49 17.83
C TRP A 55 -3.55 -0.02 18.77
N LYS A 56 -4.59 0.61 18.20
CA LYS A 56 -5.77 1.07 18.94
C LYS A 56 -6.70 -0.08 19.32
N ASP A 57 -6.97 -0.99 18.37
CA ASP A 57 -8.07 -1.94 18.45
C ASP A 57 -7.65 -3.35 18.94
N MET A 58 -6.36 -3.69 18.85
CA MET A 58 -5.88 -5.03 19.19
C MET A 58 -5.27 -5.13 20.59
N ASN A 59 -5.52 -6.26 21.23
CA ASN A 59 -4.83 -6.63 22.46
C ASN A 59 -3.41 -7.14 22.12
N LYS A 60 -2.38 -6.42 22.57
CA LYS A 60 -0.96 -6.78 22.36
C LYS A 60 -0.62 -8.20 22.84
N ASN A 61 -1.27 -8.69 23.90
CA ASN A 61 -1.04 -10.04 24.40
C ASN A 61 -1.51 -11.12 23.41
N ILE A 62 -2.54 -10.86 22.61
CA ILE A 62 -3.03 -11.80 21.60
C ILE A 62 -2.00 -11.92 20.46
N LEU A 63 -1.47 -10.81 19.98
CA LEU A 63 -0.42 -10.81 18.94
C LEU A 63 0.82 -11.60 19.37
N SER A 64 1.29 -11.36 20.60
CA SER A 64 2.44 -12.09 21.15
C SER A 64 2.17 -13.59 21.26
N LYS A 65 0.98 -13.99 21.73
CA LYS A 65 0.60 -15.41 21.84
C LYS A 65 0.45 -16.08 20.48
N ALA A 66 -0.08 -15.37 19.50
CA ALA A 66 -0.24 -15.87 18.12
C ALA A 66 1.10 -15.95 17.36
N GLY A 67 2.13 -15.22 17.79
CA GLY A 67 3.41 -15.14 17.08
C GLY A 67 3.42 -14.09 15.94
N GLY A 68 2.53 -13.10 16.00
CA GLY A 68 2.37 -12.01 15.05
C GLY A 68 1.03 -12.01 14.32
N ILE A 69 0.86 -11.04 13.41
CA ILE A 69 -0.41 -10.85 12.69
C ILE A 69 -0.65 -11.92 11.62
N GLY A 70 0.39 -12.42 10.96
CA GLY A 70 0.28 -13.49 9.95
C GLY A 70 -0.32 -14.77 10.53
N PRO A 71 0.29 -15.39 11.57
CA PRO A 71 -0.29 -16.54 12.25
C PRO A 71 -1.67 -16.26 12.87
N PHE A 72 -1.93 -15.03 13.33
CA PHE A 72 -3.25 -14.63 13.85
C PHE A 72 -4.34 -14.68 12.77
N MET A 73 -3.99 -14.33 11.54
CA MET A 73 -4.90 -14.34 10.37
C MET A 73 -4.93 -15.68 9.63
N ASP A 74 -4.05 -16.61 9.96
CA ASP A 74 -3.73 -17.78 9.13
C ASP A 74 -3.30 -17.37 7.71
N PHE A 75 -2.31 -16.46 7.63
CA PHE A 75 -1.79 -15.92 6.37
C PHE A 75 -0.27 -16.05 6.28
N ASP A 76 0.19 -16.82 5.30
CA ASP A 76 1.60 -17.10 5.06
C ASP A 76 2.28 -16.17 4.04
N GLY A 77 1.53 -15.26 3.43
CA GLY A 77 2.04 -14.28 2.48
C GLY A 77 2.85 -13.16 3.13
N ALA A 78 3.41 -12.28 2.32
CA ALA A 78 4.17 -11.14 2.80
C ALA A 78 3.28 -10.10 3.47
N ILE A 79 3.72 -9.56 4.60
CA ILE A 79 3.00 -8.53 5.36
C ILE A 79 3.84 -7.26 5.43
N ILE A 80 3.32 -6.18 4.90
CA ILE A 80 3.88 -4.85 5.12
C ILE A 80 2.98 -4.06 6.07
N SER A 81 3.56 -3.20 6.89
CA SER A 81 2.81 -2.29 7.75
C SER A 81 3.14 -0.85 7.44
N ASP A 82 2.13 0.01 7.46
CA ASP A 82 2.34 1.44 7.44
C ASP A 82 2.78 1.97 8.82
N SER A 83 3.15 3.24 8.88
CA SER A 83 3.56 3.89 10.13
C SER A 83 2.39 4.23 11.07
N GLY A 84 1.15 4.29 10.55
CA GLY A 84 -0.02 4.87 11.21
C GLY A 84 -0.10 6.40 11.13
N GLY A 85 0.94 7.06 10.64
CA GLY A 85 1.03 8.53 10.61
C GLY A 85 0.01 9.18 9.71
N PHE A 86 -0.27 8.59 8.54
CA PHE A 86 -1.26 9.14 7.62
C PHE A 86 -2.67 9.22 8.24
N GLN A 87 -3.09 8.22 8.99
CA GLN A 87 -4.40 8.18 9.62
C GLN A 87 -4.50 9.24 10.71
N VAL A 88 -3.50 9.32 11.58
CA VAL A 88 -3.47 10.31 12.68
C VAL A 88 -3.34 11.73 12.12
N GLY A 89 -2.40 11.99 11.23
CA GLY A 89 -2.22 13.29 10.61
C GLY A 89 -3.45 13.75 9.82
N SER A 90 -4.10 12.84 9.09
CA SER A 90 -5.35 13.14 8.38
C SER A 90 -6.52 13.48 9.33
N MET A 91 -6.61 12.80 10.49
CA MET A 91 -7.60 13.13 11.52
C MET A 91 -7.36 14.51 12.11
N ILE A 92 -6.12 14.84 12.47
CA ILE A 92 -5.72 16.13 13.04
C ILE A 92 -5.99 17.27 12.05
N LYS A 93 -5.61 17.10 10.77
CA LYS A 93 -5.84 18.10 9.72
C LYS A 93 -7.31 18.37 9.45
N LYS A 94 -8.16 17.33 9.49
CA LYS A 94 -9.62 17.48 9.33
C LYS A 94 -10.29 18.14 10.54
N ASN A 95 -9.76 17.93 11.73
CA ASN A 95 -10.26 18.49 12.98
C ASN A 95 -9.11 18.81 13.94
N PRO A 96 -8.55 20.02 13.89
CA PRO A 96 -7.43 20.43 14.75
C PRO A 96 -7.72 20.31 16.26
N GLY A 97 -8.99 20.23 16.66
CA GLY A 97 -9.37 20.02 18.05
C GLY A 97 -9.13 18.60 18.58
N VAL A 98 -8.83 17.62 17.71
CA VAL A 98 -8.59 16.24 18.11
C VAL A 98 -7.12 15.91 18.36
N GLY A 99 -6.19 16.80 17.96
CA GLY A 99 -4.75 16.52 18.16
C GLY A 99 -3.82 17.56 17.55
N TYR A 100 -2.53 17.30 17.67
CA TYR A 100 -1.45 18.10 17.08
C TYR A 100 -0.23 17.22 16.80
N VAL A 101 0.73 17.75 16.05
CA VAL A 101 1.99 17.07 15.71
C VAL A 101 3.15 17.94 16.14
N ASP A 102 4.15 17.35 16.78
CA ASP A 102 5.40 18.01 17.17
C ASP A 102 6.62 17.09 16.97
N ASP A 103 7.77 17.45 17.52
CA ASP A 103 9.01 16.66 17.35
C ASP A 103 9.03 15.36 18.16
N GLU A 104 8.12 15.19 19.12
CA GLU A 104 7.95 13.95 19.87
C GLU A 104 7.16 12.92 19.06
N GLY A 105 6.08 13.36 18.41
CA GLY A 105 5.20 12.48 17.65
C GLY A 105 3.87 13.10 17.27
N ALA A 106 2.88 12.27 17.02
CA ALA A 106 1.51 12.66 16.75
C ALA A 106 0.65 12.45 18.00
N HIS A 107 0.08 13.53 18.54
CA HIS A 107 -0.74 13.56 19.75
C HIS A 107 -2.22 13.64 19.35
N PHE A 108 -3.05 12.73 19.85
CA PHE A 108 -4.47 12.68 19.46
C PHE A 108 -5.37 12.18 20.59
N LYS A 109 -6.61 12.65 20.59
CA LYS A 109 -7.64 12.20 21.51
C LYS A 109 -8.31 10.93 20.98
N ILE A 110 -8.61 10.01 21.89
CA ILE A 110 -9.46 8.85 21.61
C ILE A 110 -10.75 9.01 22.44
N ASP A 111 -11.88 8.76 21.80
CA ASP A 111 -13.19 8.77 22.48
C ASP A 111 -13.18 7.88 23.73
N GLY A 112 -13.70 8.41 24.83
CA GLY A 112 -13.76 7.72 26.12
C GLY A 112 -12.46 7.71 26.94
N LYS A 113 -11.37 8.32 26.46
CA LYS A 113 -10.12 8.49 27.23
C LYS A 113 -9.88 9.97 27.56
N LYS A 114 -9.38 10.25 28.77
CA LYS A 114 -8.92 11.59 29.17
C LYS A 114 -7.51 11.82 28.63
N GLY A 115 -7.24 13.03 28.12
CA GLY A 115 -5.94 13.44 27.62
C GLY A 115 -5.63 13.02 26.18
N TYR A 116 -4.37 13.16 25.80
CA TYR A 116 -3.85 12.76 24.48
C TYR A 116 -3.13 11.42 24.59
N LEU A 117 -3.25 10.62 23.55
CA LEU A 117 -2.32 9.54 23.27
C LEU A 117 -1.27 10.05 22.30
N THR A 118 -0.05 9.59 22.46
CA THR A 118 1.07 9.95 21.59
C THR A 118 1.51 8.72 20.80
N LEU A 119 1.59 8.86 19.50
CA LEU A 119 2.25 7.90 18.63
C LEU A 119 3.63 8.45 18.29
N THR A 120 4.66 7.95 18.97
CA THR A 120 6.05 8.32 18.69
C THR A 120 6.63 7.51 17.54
N PRO A 121 7.70 7.97 16.86
CA PRO A 121 8.43 7.19 15.86
C PRO A 121 8.87 5.82 16.38
N GLU A 122 9.35 5.78 17.63
CA GLU A 122 9.80 4.55 18.30
C GLU A 122 8.63 3.59 18.57
N ASP A 123 7.47 4.09 19.04
CA ASP A 123 6.29 3.27 19.30
C ASP A 123 5.73 2.66 18.01
N SER A 124 5.71 3.44 16.94
CA SER A 124 5.31 2.95 15.63
C SER A 124 6.18 1.77 15.20
N VAL A 125 7.50 1.92 15.27
CA VAL A 125 8.44 0.84 14.91
C VAL A 125 8.30 -0.37 15.81
N ARG A 126 8.21 -0.18 17.14
CA ARG A 126 8.03 -1.29 18.10
C ARG A 126 6.81 -2.11 17.75
N PHE A 127 5.69 -1.44 17.50
CA PHE A 127 4.45 -2.13 17.21
C PHE A 127 4.49 -2.86 15.85
N GLN A 128 5.06 -2.26 14.81
CA GLN A 128 5.26 -2.92 13.52
C GLN A 128 6.14 -4.18 13.65
N MET A 129 7.18 -4.14 14.50
CA MET A 129 8.02 -5.29 14.82
C MET A 129 7.32 -6.35 15.70
N GLU A 130 6.32 -5.96 16.50
CA GLU A 130 5.44 -6.87 17.25
C GLU A 130 4.39 -7.52 16.33
N LEU A 131 3.89 -6.80 15.33
CA LEU A 131 3.03 -7.37 14.28
C LEU A 131 3.73 -8.49 13.49
N GLY A 132 5.06 -8.50 13.47
CA GLY A 132 5.84 -9.43 12.65
C GLY A 132 5.84 -9.08 11.18
N SER A 133 5.77 -7.78 10.85
CA SER A 133 5.81 -7.27 9.49
C SER A 133 7.13 -7.59 8.80
N ASP A 134 7.09 -7.91 7.51
CA ASP A 134 8.27 -8.13 6.67
C ASP A 134 8.89 -6.81 6.18
N MET A 135 8.14 -5.72 6.26
CA MET A 135 8.59 -4.37 5.97
C MET A 135 7.93 -3.37 6.92
N VAL A 136 8.78 -2.56 7.53
CA VAL A 136 8.43 -1.46 8.45
C VAL A 136 8.56 -0.15 7.69
N VAL A 137 7.53 0.69 7.71
CA VAL A 137 7.58 2.06 7.19
C VAL A 137 7.68 3.02 8.36
N VAL A 138 8.68 3.91 8.35
CA VAL A 138 8.89 4.86 9.45
C VAL A 138 7.81 5.93 9.48
N LEU A 139 7.54 6.46 10.68
CA LEU A 139 6.61 7.59 10.85
C LEU A 139 7.16 8.81 10.13
N ASP A 140 6.28 9.49 9.41
CA ASP A 140 6.56 10.69 8.64
C ASP A 140 5.52 11.77 8.91
N ASP A 141 5.93 13.02 8.77
CA ASP A 141 5.02 14.17 8.78
C ASP A 141 4.77 14.63 7.35
N PHE A 142 3.51 14.82 7.00
CA PHE A 142 3.11 15.24 5.65
C PHE A 142 2.17 16.44 5.73
N ASP A 143 2.25 17.31 4.73
CA ASP A 143 1.42 18.51 4.66
C ASP A 143 0.20 18.35 3.77
N ALA A 144 -0.68 19.35 3.83
CA ALA A 144 -1.77 19.49 2.89
C ALA A 144 -1.21 19.74 1.46
N PRO A 145 -1.94 19.35 0.39
CA PRO A 145 -1.46 19.53 -0.98
C PRO A 145 -1.20 21.00 -1.36
N ASP A 146 -1.86 21.95 -0.69
CA ASP A 146 -1.75 23.40 -0.89
C ASP A 146 -0.79 24.08 0.10
N ALA A 147 -0.10 23.33 0.94
CA ALA A 147 0.87 23.87 1.91
C ALA A 147 1.99 24.66 1.21
N THR A 148 2.44 25.70 1.90
CA THR A 148 3.56 26.55 1.48
C THR A 148 4.89 25.79 1.47
N GLU A 149 5.93 26.38 0.88
CA GLU A 149 7.26 25.77 0.89
C GLU A 149 7.86 25.75 2.31
N GLU A 150 7.58 26.76 3.12
CA GLU A 150 8.02 26.84 4.51
C GLU A 150 7.39 25.76 5.38
N GLU A 151 6.08 25.54 5.26
CA GLU A 151 5.37 24.46 5.95
C GLU A 151 5.93 23.10 5.54
N ASN A 152 6.10 22.85 4.24
CA ASN A 152 6.73 21.64 3.74
C ASN A 152 8.18 21.46 4.20
N LEU A 153 8.95 22.54 4.38
CA LEU A 153 10.31 22.46 4.92
C LEU A 153 10.31 21.98 6.36
N GLU A 154 9.42 22.49 7.21
CA GLU A 154 9.32 22.07 8.61
C GLU A 154 8.86 20.61 8.74
N SER A 155 7.90 20.20 7.92
CA SER A 155 7.43 18.82 7.83
C SER A 155 8.57 17.88 7.37
N VAL A 156 9.36 18.26 6.36
CA VAL A 156 10.53 17.48 5.92
C VAL A 156 11.57 17.36 7.03
N LYS A 157 11.90 18.46 7.74
CA LYS A 157 12.84 18.42 8.86
C LYS A 157 12.37 17.49 9.97
N ARG A 158 11.06 17.50 10.31
CA ARG A 158 10.45 16.61 11.30
C ARG A 158 10.49 15.17 10.82
N THR A 159 10.14 14.91 9.57
CA THR A 159 10.24 13.58 8.95
C THR A 159 11.65 13.01 9.07
N ILE A 160 12.69 13.80 8.81
CA ILE A 160 14.10 13.37 8.93
C ILE A 160 14.43 13.02 10.39
N ARG A 161 14.07 13.87 11.36
CA ARG A 161 14.29 13.60 12.80
C ARG A 161 13.56 12.33 13.24
N TRP A 162 12.32 12.13 12.80
CA TRP A 162 11.56 10.94 13.11
C TRP A 162 12.11 9.67 12.44
N ALA A 163 12.62 9.81 11.23
CA ALA A 163 13.28 8.71 10.52
C ALA A 163 14.55 8.24 11.27
N GLU A 164 15.36 9.16 11.80
CA GLU A 164 16.53 8.86 12.64
C GLU A 164 16.15 8.11 13.92
N LYS A 165 15.13 8.63 14.67
CA LYS A 165 14.60 7.96 15.87
C LYS A 165 14.08 6.54 15.55
N SER A 166 13.29 6.42 14.48
CA SER A 166 12.74 5.15 14.02
C SER A 166 13.83 4.14 13.67
N LYS A 167 14.85 4.58 12.93
CA LYS A 167 15.99 3.76 12.53
C LYS A 167 16.77 3.25 13.74
N THR A 168 17.07 4.15 14.68
CA THR A 168 17.77 3.84 15.93
C THR A 168 17.00 2.78 16.75
N GLU A 169 15.69 2.96 16.89
CA GLU A 169 14.87 1.99 17.64
C GLU A 169 14.77 0.63 16.94
N PHE A 170 14.62 0.65 15.61
CA PHE A 170 14.62 -0.56 14.80
C PHE A 170 15.92 -1.37 14.99
N GLU A 171 17.07 -0.71 14.96
CA GLU A 171 18.37 -1.35 15.13
C GLU A 171 18.54 -1.92 16.55
N LYS A 172 18.11 -1.20 17.59
CA LYS A 172 18.07 -1.72 18.98
C LYS A 172 17.24 -3.00 19.07
N ILE A 173 16.06 -3.02 18.45
CA ILE A 173 15.18 -4.20 18.43
C ILE A 173 15.86 -5.36 17.69
N CYS A 174 16.48 -5.08 16.53
CA CYS A 174 17.21 -6.11 15.78
C CYS A 174 18.33 -6.74 16.60
N VAL A 175 19.13 -5.94 17.30
CA VAL A 175 20.18 -6.44 18.20
C VAL A 175 19.58 -7.30 19.32
N LYS A 176 18.56 -6.81 20.02
CA LYS A 176 17.86 -7.52 21.10
C LYS A 176 17.29 -8.87 20.65
N LYS A 177 16.70 -8.91 19.44
CA LYS A 177 16.11 -10.13 18.85
C LYS A 177 17.12 -10.97 18.07
N LYS A 178 18.42 -10.61 18.06
CA LYS A 178 19.50 -11.28 17.30
C LYS A 178 19.19 -11.40 15.79
N LEU A 179 18.52 -10.38 15.23
CA LEU A 179 18.22 -10.31 13.82
C LEU A 179 19.39 -9.73 13.04
N THR A 180 19.65 -10.28 11.87
CA THR A 180 20.69 -9.84 10.94
C THR A 180 20.07 -9.28 9.65
N LYS A 181 20.85 -8.65 8.78
CA LYS A 181 20.38 -8.15 7.49
C LYS A 181 19.75 -9.26 6.60
N LYS A 182 20.00 -10.52 6.90
CA LYS A 182 19.45 -11.66 6.14
C LYS A 182 18.03 -12.04 6.54
N ASN A 183 17.68 -11.85 7.82
CA ASN A 183 16.43 -12.33 8.43
C ASN A 183 15.60 -11.25 9.15
N ARG A 184 16.07 -9.99 9.18
CA ARG A 184 15.28 -8.87 9.68
C ARG A 184 14.30 -8.37 8.60
N PRO A 185 13.19 -7.72 8.99
CA PRO A 185 12.35 -7.02 8.02
C PRO A 185 13.10 -5.88 7.32
N TYR A 186 12.57 -5.43 6.19
CA TYR A 186 13.01 -4.18 5.59
C TYR A 186 12.57 -3.00 6.46
N ILE A 187 13.35 -1.92 6.42
CA ILE A 187 12.94 -0.63 6.97
C ILE A 187 13.04 0.45 5.89
N LEU A 188 11.94 1.17 5.67
CA LEU A 188 11.83 2.21 4.65
C LEU A 188 11.63 3.58 5.26
N GLY A 189 12.47 4.55 4.82
CA GLY A 189 12.25 5.97 5.04
C GLY A 189 11.16 6.51 4.11
N VAL A 190 10.49 7.60 4.48
CA VAL A 190 9.46 8.23 3.65
C VAL A 190 9.95 9.57 3.13
N ILE A 191 9.98 9.72 1.81
CA ILE A 191 10.39 10.96 1.14
C ILE A 191 9.21 11.92 1.13
N GLN A 192 9.33 13.04 1.85
CA GLN A 192 8.40 14.15 1.89
C GLN A 192 8.93 15.37 1.15
N GLY A 193 8.13 16.46 1.00
CA GLY A 193 8.53 17.72 0.38
C GLY A 193 7.54 18.25 -0.66
N GLY A 194 6.30 17.71 -0.70
CA GLY A 194 5.22 18.19 -1.56
C GLY A 194 5.62 18.28 -3.03
N ARG A 195 5.26 19.38 -3.68
CA ARG A 195 5.62 19.70 -5.08
C ARG A 195 7.03 20.30 -5.25
N TYR A 196 7.74 20.54 -4.17
CA TYR A 196 9.03 21.25 -4.17
C TYR A 196 10.19 20.29 -4.37
N LYS A 197 10.72 20.21 -5.59
CA LYS A 197 11.85 19.32 -5.95
C LYS A 197 13.08 19.53 -5.04
N ARG A 198 13.35 20.78 -4.62
CA ARG A 198 14.45 21.10 -3.69
C ARG A 198 14.26 20.39 -2.35
N LEU A 199 13.06 20.43 -1.78
CA LEU A 199 12.74 19.78 -0.51
C LEU A 199 12.75 18.25 -0.63
N ARG A 200 12.22 17.70 -1.75
CA ARG A 200 12.34 16.25 -2.06
C ARG A 200 13.80 15.81 -2.08
N LYS A 201 14.66 16.59 -2.75
CA LYS A 201 16.10 16.27 -2.82
C LYS A 201 16.76 16.32 -1.44
N TYR A 202 16.48 17.35 -0.65
CA TYR A 202 16.97 17.47 0.72
C TYR A 202 16.54 16.26 1.58
N CYS A 203 15.27 15.88 1.51
CA CYS A 203 14.76 14.72 2.21
C CYS A 203 15.46 13.41 1.75
N ILE A 204 15.59 13.22 0.43
CA ILE A 204 16.25 12.02 -0.13
C ILE A 204 17.70 11.92 0.39
N ASP A 205 18.47 13.00 0.33
CA ASP A 205 19.88 12.97 0.72
C ASP A 205 20.03 12.60 2.20
N ALA A 206 19.27 13.22 3.08
CA ALA A 206 19.28 12.89 4.50
C ALA A 206 18.86 11.43 4.79
N LEU A 207 17.83 10.93 4.11
CA LEU A 207 17.38 9.56 4.29
C LEU A 207 18.38 8.53 3.70
N VAL A 208 19.08 8.86 2.64
CA VAL A 208 20.15 8.01 2.07
C VAL A 208 21.29 7.88 3.07
N ASP A 209 21.72 8.98 3.71
CA ASP A 209 22.78 8.96 4.71
C ASP A 209 22.41 8.13 5.95
N LEU A 210 21.14 8.06 6.32
CA LEU A 210 20.64 7.18 7.38
C LEU A 210 20.66 5.68 7.03
N GLY A 211 20.77 5.30 5.75
CA GLY A 211 20.99 3.92 5.33
C GLY A 211 19.78 3.02 5.42
N PHE A 212 18.63 3.43 4.89
CA PHE A 212 17.41 2.61 4.74
C PHE A 212 17.53 1.56 3.64
N ASP A 213 16.69 0.52 3.69
CA ASP A 213 16.63 -0.54 2.65
C ASP A 213 15.83 -0.08 1.40
N GLY A 214 15.16 1.04 1.50
CA GLY A 214 14.35 1.64 0.44
C GLY A 214 13.60 2.87 0.93
N PHE A 215 12.80 3.42 0.04
CA PHE A 215 12.06 4.65 0.32
C PHE A 215 10.63 4.58 -0.16
N GLY A 216 9.72 5.11 0.66
CA GLY A 216 8.34 5.43 0.30
C GLY A 216 8.24 6.81 -0.33
N TYR A 217 7.51 6.96 -1.42
CA TYR A 217 7.10 8.24 -1.97
C TYR A 217 5.84 8.69 -1.24
N GLY A 218 6.01 9.57 -0.26
CA GLY A 218 4.94 10.13 0.56
C GLY A 218 4.44 11.48 0.03
N GLY A 219 3.28 11.92 0.50
CA GLY A 219 2.70 13.20 0.11
C GLY A 219 2.57 13.32 -1.41
N GLU A 220 1.97 12.32 -2.06
CA GLU A 220 1.81 12.32 -3.51
C GLU A 220 0.96 13.52 -3.97
N GLU A 221 1.52 14.33 -4.85
CA GLU A 221 0.74 15.37 -5.51
C GLU A 221 -0.08 14.77 -6.64
N LYS A 222 -1.37 15.17 -6.71
CA LYS A 222 -2.28 14.73 -7.77
C LYS A 222 -2.63 15.89 -8.70
N ILE A 223 -2.39 15.70 -9.99
CA ILE A 223 -2.85 16.61 -11.03
C ILE A 223 -4.03 15.95 -11.73
N LYS A 224 -5.21 16.60 -11.68
CA LYS A 224 -6.47 16.07 -12.25
C LYS A 224 -6.78 14.64 -11.77
N GLY A 225 -6.43 14.35 -10.51
CA GLY A 225 -6.71 13.06 -9.87
C GLY A 225 -5.78 11.91 -10.25
N MET A 226 -4.69 12.16 -10.99
CA MET A 226 -3.59 11.23 -11.26
C MET A 226 -2.33 11.68 -10.53
N VAL A 227 -1.43 10.75 -10.25
CA VAL A 227 -0.13 11.06 -9.62
C VAL A 227 0.66 12.03 -10.51
N ASN A 228 1.29 13.04 -9.92
CA ASN A 228 2.19 13.94 -10.64
C ASN A 228 3.43 13.17 -11.10
N HIS A 229 3.48 12.82 -12.39
CA HIS A 229 4.56 12.04 -12.97
C HIS A 229 5.90 12.79 -13.01
N ASP A 230 5.92 14.12 -13.02
CA ASP A 230 7.16 14.90 -12.97
C ASP A 230 7.85 14.80 -11.60
N ILE A 231 7.08 14.92 -10.53
CA ILE A 231 7.59 14.76 -9.17
C ILE A 231 7.97 13.30 -8.90
N SER A 232 7.13 12.34 -9.26
CA SER A 232 7.45 10.92 -9.06
C SER A 232 8.69 10.48 -9.86
N LYS A 233 8.86 11.01 -11.07
CA LYS A 233 10.08 10.79 -11.85
C LYS A 233 11.30 11.42 -11.18
N PHE A 234 11.18 12.66 -10.67
CA PHE A 234 12.27 13.33 -9.96
C PHE A 234 12.71 12.52 -8.73
N VAL A 235 11.77 12.06 -7.90
CA VAL A 235 12.06 11.19 -6.75
C VAL A 235 12.77 9.92 -7.21
N ALA A 236 12.23 9.30 -8.26
CA ALA A 236 12.80 8.10 -8.83
C ALA A 236 14.25 8.28 -9.32
N ASP A 237 14.55 9.38 -10.01
CA ASP A 237 15.87 9.65 -10.58
C ASP A 237 16.91 10.01 -9.51
N ASN A 238 16.49 10.57 -8.38
CA ASN A 238 17.36 10.98 -7.28
C ASN A 238 17.50 9.92 -6.17
N THR A 239 16.77 8.81 -6.25
CA THR A 239 16.90 7.69 -5.31
C THR A 239 17.97 6.72 -5.81
N PRO A 240 18.92 6.26 -4.96
CA PRO A 240 19.96 5.32 -5.36
C PRO A 240 19.39 4.03 -5.96
N GLY A 241 20.10 3.48 -6.97
CA GLY A 241 19.76 2.19 -7.56
C GLY A 241 19.93 1.04 -6.57
N GLY A 242 19.20 -0.07 -6.81
CA GLY A 242 19.28 -1.27 -5.96
C GLY A 242 18.42 -1.24 -4.70
N LEU A 243 17.86 -0.09 -4.33
CA LEU A 243 16.93 0.07 -3.19
C LEU A 243 15.48 -0.12 -3.62
N LEU A 244 14.63 -0.53 -2.67
CA LEU A 244 13.19 -0.60 -2.87
C LEU A 244 12.62 0.82 -3.05
N LEU A 245 11.69 0.98 -3.97
CA LEU A 245 10.94 2.23 -4.13
C LEU A 245 9.46 1.93 -4.10
N TYR A 246 8.79 2.52 -3.13
CA TYR A 246 7.40 2.26 -2.79
C TYR A 246 6.54 3.50 -3.07
N ALA A 247 5.53 3.34 -3.91
CA ALA A 247 4.53 4.36 -4.19
C ALA A 247 3.37 4.21 -3.21
N LEU A 248 3.42 4.91 -2.08
CA LEU A 248 2.45 4.83 -1.00
C LEU A 248 1.06 5.27 -1.46
N GLY A 249 0.06 4.40 -1.29
CA GLY A 249 -1.34 4.71 -1.61
C GLY A 249 -1.67 4.79 -3.10
N VAL A 250 -0.73 4.47 -4.00
CA VAL A 250 -0.95 4.53 -5.46
C VAL A 250 -1.62 3.25 -5.93
N GLY A 251 -2.89 3.38 -6.35
CA GLY A 251 -3.72 2.23 -6.71
C GLY A 251 -4.44 2.33 -8.06
N LYS A 252 -4.45 3.46 -8.77
CA LYS A 252 -5.02 3.48 -10.11
C LYS A 252 -4.17 2.64 -11.06
N PRO A 253 -4.78 1.72 -11.85
CA PRO A 253 -4.01 0.83 -12.73
C PRO A 253 -3.05 1.56 -13.67
N GLU A 254 -3.47 2.68 -14.24
CA GLU A 254 -2.65 3.51 -15.14
C GLU A 254 -1.44 4.14 -14.42
N ASP A 255 -1.62 4.62 -13.18
CA ASP A 255 -0.53 5.18 -12.37
C ASP A 255 0.47 4.08 -11.99
N ILE A 256 -0.01 2.88 -11.61
CA ILE A 256 0.84 1.72 -11.31
C ILE A 256 1.71 1.36 -12.54
N VAL A 257 1.11 1.29 -13.73
CA VAL A 257 1.85 1.02 -14.98
C VAL A 257 2.89 2.11 -15.25
N ALA A 258 2.53 3.38 -15.09
CA ALA A 258 3.43 4.51 -15.33
C ALA A 258 4.60 4.53 -14.33
N LEU A 259 4.32 4.41 -13.03
CA LEU A 259 5.36 4.46 -12.00
C LEU A 259 6.27 3.23 -12.03
N SER A 260 5.75 2.06 -12.40
CA SER A 260 6.59 0.86 -12.60
C SER A 260 7.67 1.08 -13.66
N LYS A 261 7.38 1.84 -14.72
CA LYS A 261 8.37 2.22 -15.76
C LYS A 261 9.46 3.13 -15.17
N LEU A 262 9.10 4.01 -14.23
CA LEU A 262 10.04 4.90 -13.53
C LEU A 262 10.88 4.16 -12.49
N GLY A 263 10.52 2.93 -12.10
CA GLY A 263 11.28 2.10 -11.19
C GLY A 263 10.67 1.92 -9.82
N TYR A 264 9.45 2.35 -9.59
CA TYR A 264 8.70 1.95 -8.42
C TYR A 264 8.40 0.45 -8.46
N THR A 265 8.58 -0.22 -7.33
CA THR A 265 8.52 -1.68 -7.24
C THR A 265 7.47 -2.18 -6.27
N ILE A 266 6.99 -1.32 -5.38
CA ILE A 266 5.96 -1.65 -4.40
C ILE A 266 4.83 -0.63 -4.53
N PHE A 267 3.59 -1.13 -4.45
CA PHE A 267 2.36 -0.37 -4.53
C PHE A 267 1.38 -0.89 -3.49
N ASP A 268 0.54 -0.01 -2.96
CA ASP A 268 -0.60 -0.38 -2.13
C ASP A 268 -1.79 0.54 -2.40
N CYS A 269 -2.96 0.06 -2.18
CA CYS A 269 -4.15 0.91 -2.10
C CYS A 269 -5.39 0.14 -1.64
N VAL A 270 -6.35 0.87 -1.08
CA VAL A 270 -7.69 0.37 -0.76
C VAL A 270 -8.60 0.20 -1.99
N LEU A 271 -8.20 0.72 -3.16
CA LEU A 271 -9.06 0.77 -4.36
C LEU A 271 -9.70 -0.56 -4.74
N PRO A 272 -8.98 -1.70 -4.86
CA PRO A 272 -9.60 -2.96 -5.26
C PRO A 272 -10.77 -3.35 -4.38
N THR A 273 -10.59 -3.26 -3.07
CA THR A 273 -11.56 -3.68 -2.06
C THR A 273 -12.65 -2.63 -1.83
N ARG A 274 -12.29 -1.34 -1.84
CA ARG A 274 -13.25 -0.24 -1.70
C ARG A 274 -14.20 -0.17 -2.89
N ASP A 275 -13.66 -0.22 -4.11
CA ASP A 275 -14.45 -0.14 -5.33
C ASP A 275 -15.41 -1.33 -5.45
N ALA A 276 -14.97 -2.53 -5.09
CA ALA A 276 -15.85 -3.70 -5.03
C ALA A 276 -17.07 -3.47 -4.10
N ARG A 277 -16.84 -2.94 -2.89
CA ARG A 277 -17.92 -2.61 -1.96
C ARG A 277 -18.85 -1.50 -2.47
N HIS A 278 -18.33 -0.62 -3.33
CA HIS A 278 -19.10 0.42 -4.01
C HIS A 278 -19.59 -0.02 -5.41
N LYS A 279 -19.73 -1.32 -5.62
CA LYS A 279 -20.30 -1.91 -6.85
C LYS A 279 -19.54 -1.51 -8.12
N ARG A 280 -18.21 -1.40 -8.05
CA ARG A 280 -17.36 -1.07 -9.19
C ARG A 280 -16.27 -2.13 -9.36
N MET A 281 -16.29 -2.81 -10.51
CA MET A 281 -15.33 -3.84 -10.83
C MET A 281 -14.52 -3.47 -12.06
N TYR A 282 -13.23 -3.78 -12.02
CA TYR A 282 -12.28 -3.51 -13.09
C TYR A 282 -12.38 -4.59 -14.16
N VAL A 283 -12.45 -4.21 -15.43
CA VAL A 283 -12.59 -5.13 -16.54
C VAL A 283 -11.51 -4.84 -17.56
N TYR A 284 -10.69 -5.82 -17.93
CA TYR A 284 -9.75 -5.67 -19.03
C TYR A 284 -10.49 -5.58 -20.36
N ASN A 285 -10.07 -4.64 -21.20
CA ASN A 285 -10.57 -4.48 -22.58
C ASN A 285 -9.81 -5.43 -23.52
N ALA A 286 -9.99 -6.72 -23.30
CA ALA A 286 -9.37 -7.84 -24.02
C ALA A 286 -10.27 -9.07 -23.92
N ASP A 287 -10.16 -10.00 -24.86
CA ASP A 287 -10.93 -11.25 -24.87
C ASP A 287 -10.23 -12.39 -24.14
N SER A 288 -8.91 -12.30 -23.92
CA SER A 288 -8.12 -13.25 -23.12
C SER A 288 -7.05 -12.56 -22.31
N ILE A 289 -6.48 -13.26 -21.31
CA ILE A 289 -5.38 -12.74 -20.47
C ILE A 289 -4.15 -12.43 -21.34
N GLU A 290 -3.88 -13.24 -22.35
CA GLU A 290 -2.75 -13.11 -23.27
C GLU A 290 -2.80 -11.81 -24.06
N GLU A 291 -4.02 -11.41 -24.48
CA GLU A 291 -4.27 -10.21 -25.28
C GLU A 291 -4.25 -8.89 -24.50
N ILE A 292 -4.15 -8.94 -23.18
CA ILE A 292 -4.11 -7.72 -22.35
C ILE A 292 -2.92 -6.85 -22.73
N ASN A 293 -3.19 -5.66 -23.27
CA ASN A 293 -2.18 -4.68 -23.63
C ASN A 293 -2.17 -3.47 -22.69
N ILE A 294 -1.42 -3.58 -21.59
CA ILE A 294 -1.29 -2.50 -20.60
C ILE A 294 -0.54 -1.24 -21.09
N LYS A 295 -0.11 -1.18 -22.37
CA LYS A 295 0.43 0.04 -22.98
C LYS A 295 -0.66 0.92 -23.56
N SER A 296 -1.83 0.34 -23.88
CA SER A 296 -3.00 1.11 -24.33
C SER A 296 -3.52 1.98 -23.19
N PRO A 297 -3.89 3.24 -23.46
CA PRO A 297 -4.44 4.13 -22.44
C PRO A 297 -5.80 3.64 -21.90
N ASP A 298 -6.51 2.87 -22.69
CA ASP A 298 -7.83 2.30 -22.42
C ASP A 298 -7.80 0.79 -22.17
N PHE A 299 -6.72 0.26 -21.59
CA PHE A 299 -6.55 -1.19 -21.38
C PHE A 299 -7.57 -1.80 -20.42
N TYR A 300 -8.33 -0.99 -19.70
CA TYR A 300 -9.40 -1.44 -18.81
C TYR A 300 -10.58 -0.46 -18.78
N SER A 301 -11.71 -0.96 -18.31
CA SER A 301 -12.95 -0.21 -18.09
C SER A 301 -13.60 -0.67 -16.78
N PHE A 302 -14.82 -0.20 -16.48
CA PHE A 302 -15.54 -0.61 -15.28
C PHE A 302 -16.87 -1.28 -15.62
N TYR A 303 -17.16 -2.37 -14.91
CA TYR A 303 -18.48 -2.92 -14.78
C TYR A 303 -19.10 -2.47 -13.45
N THR A 304 -20.35 -1.96 -13.50
CA THR A 304 -21.11 -1.46 -12.37
C THR A 304 -22.45 -2.21 -12.31
N PRO A 305 -22.58 -3.22 -11.42
CA PRO A 305 -23.68 -4.19 -11.43
C PRO A 305 -25.07 -3.63 -11.12
N ASP A 306 -25.18 -2.41 -10.58
CA ASP A 306 -26.46 -1.77 -10.28
C ASP A 306 -27.16 -1.14 -11.49
N LYS A 307 -26.56 -1.19 -12.68
CA LYS A 307 -27.17 -0.71 -13.91
C LYS A 307 -28.14 -1.76 -14.47
N THR A 308 -29.40 -1.35 -14.72
CA THR A 308 -30.49 -2.21 -15.23
C THR A 308 -30.11 -3.01 -16.47
N LYS A 309 -29.28 -2.44 -17.37
CA LYS A 309 -28.81 -3.11 -18.58
C LYS A 309 -28.05 -4.41 -18.36
N TYR A 310 -27.61 -4.70 -17.13
CA TYR A 310 -26.83 -5.89 -16.82
C TYR A 310 -27.66 -7.01 -16.18
N LEU A 311 -28.96 -6.79 -15.89
CA LEU A 311 -29.79 -7.81 -15.22
C LEU A 311 -29.94 -9.08 -16.08
N ASP A 312 -29.98 -8.92 -17.40
CA ASP A 312 -30.12 -10.02 -18.36
C ASP A 312 -28.80 -10.41 -19.04
N ASP A 313 -27.67 -9.84 -18.58
CA ASP A 313 -26.35 -10.09 -19.16
C ASP A 313 -25.73 -11.37 -18.57
N LEU A 314 -25.77 -12.45 -19.36
CA LEU A 314 -25.22 -13.76 -18.99
C LEU A 314 -23.71 -13.87 -19.26
N SER A 315 -23.05 -12.83 -19.77
CA SER A 315 -21.61 -12.83 -19.98
C SER A 315 -20.82 -12.77 -18.67
N PRO A 316 -19.55 -13.22 -18.63
CA PRO A 316 -18.68 -13.04 -17.48
C PRO A 316 -18.39 -11.56 -17.19
N VAL A 317 -17.97 -11.21 -15.98
CA VAL A 317 -17.56 -9.84 -15.65
C VAL A 317 -16.43 -9.37 -16.56
N SER A 318 -15.42 -10.22 -16.77
CA SER A 318 -14.33 -9.99 -17.72
C SER A 318 -13.95 -11.31 -18.40
N LYS A 319 -13.83 -11.30 -19.73
CA LYS A 319 -13.34 -12.46 -20.49
C LYS A 319 -11.85 -12.72 -20.22
N ALA A 320 -11.08 -11.65 -20.03
CA ALA A 320 -9.66 -11.69 -19.72
C ALA A 320 -9.40 -11.81 -18.19
N CYS A 321 -10.08 -12.74 -17.52
CA CYS A 321 -9.90 -13.01 -16.09
C CYS A 321 -10.25 -14.46 -15.77
N ASP A 322 -9.34 -15.14 -15.08
CA ASP A 322 -9.43 -16.55 -14.67
C ASP A 322 -10.02 -16.74 -13.25
N CYS A 323 -10.54 -15.69 -12.61
CA CYS A 323 -11.07 -15.79 -11.25
C CYS A 323 -12.40 -16.55 -11.19
N VAL A 324 -12.71 -17.08 -9.99
CA VAL A 324 -13.97 -17.82 -9.75
C VAL A 324 -15.22 -17.01 -10.12
N THR A 325 -15.19 -15.69 -9.95
CA THR A 325 -16.31 -14.83 -10.32
C THR A 325 -16.55 -14.84 -11.83
N CYS A 326 -15.48 -14.74 -12.64
CA CYS A 326 -15.59 -14.70 -14.10
C CYS A 326 -15.83 -16.09 -14.73
N THR A 327 -15.31 -17.16 -14.12
CA THR A 327 -15.42 -18.51 -14.67
C THR A 327 -16.74 -19.21 -14.32
N ARG A 328 -17.44 -18.75 -13.28
CA ARG A 328 -18.64 -19.44 -12.76
C ARG A 328 -19.91 -18.61 -12.81
N TYR A 329 -19.80 -17.27 -12.76
CA TYR A 329 -20.96 -16.40 -12.59
C TYR A 329 -21.05 -15.35 -13.69
N SER A 330 -22.28 -14.96 -14.02
CA SER A 330 -22.57 -13.93 -15.00
C SER A 330 -22.69 -12.53 -14.34
N ARG A 331 -22.60 -11.50 -15.16
CA ARG A 331 -22.91 -10.11 -14.78
C ARG A 331 -24.32 -9.98 -14.22
N GLY A 332 -25.30 -10.64 -14.83
CA GLY A 332 -26.70 -10.62 -14.39
C GLY A 332 -26.86 -11.25 -13.00
N TYR A 333 -26.23 -12.39 -12.73
CA TYR A 333 -26.27 -12.99 -11.41
C TYR A 333 -25.66 -12.06 -10.33
N LEU A 334 -24.53 -11.46 -10.64
CA LEU A 334 -23.90 -10.52 -9.71
C LEU A 334 -24.73 -9.26 -9.47
N ALA A 335 -25.38 -8.73 -10.54
CA ALA A 335 -26.34 -7.64 -10.44
C ALA A 335 -27.53 -8.02 -9.55
N HIS A 336 -28.05 -9.24 -9.67
CA HIS A 336 -29.10 -9.78 -8.81
C HIS A 336 -28.67 -9.80 -7.33
N LEU A 337 -27.48 -10.35 -7.04
CA LEU A 337 -26.98 -10.40 -5.66
C LEU A 337 -26.82 -9.00 -5.03
N PHE A 338 -26.33 -8.02 -5.78
CA PHE A 338 -26.24 -6.65 -5.30
C PHE A 338 -27.62 -5.99 -5.11
N LYS A 339 -28.59 -6.35 -5.95
CA LYS A 339 -29.97 -5.84 -5.84
C LYS A 339 -30.64 -6.32 -4.58
N ILE A 340 -30.46 -7.59 -4.21
CA ILE A 340 -31.06 -8.17 -2.98
C ILE A 340 -30.22 -7.90 -1.72
N GLY A 341 -29.04 -7.28 -1.85
CA GLY A 341 -28.15 -6.97 -0.72
C GLY A 341 -27.43 -8.18 -0.11
N ASP A 342 -27.26 -9.28 -0.88
CA ASP A 342 -26.58 -10.46 -0.39
C ASP A 342 -25.05 -10.23 -0.21
N PHE A 343 -24.50 -10.71 0.90
CA PHE A 343 -23.06 -10.55 1.22
C PHE A 343 -22.13 -11.22 0.20
N THR A 344 -22.60 -12.27 -0.50
CA THR A 344 -21.85 -12.93 -1.56
C THR A 344 -21.47 -11.98 -2.69
N ALA A 345 -22.30 -10.96 -2.96
CA ALA A 345 -22.00 -9.92 -3.95
C ALA A 345 -20.66 -9.21 -3.65
N GLY A 346 -20.47 -8.79 -2.41
CA GLY A 346 -19.25 -8.13 -1.97
C GLY A 346 -18.02 -9.04 -2.04
N ARG A 347 -18.19 -10.33 -1.68
CA ARG A 347 -17.12 -11.32 -1.78
C ARG A 347 -16.68 -11.55 -3.23
N LEU A 348 -17.61 -11.83 -4.12
CA LEU A 348 -17.32 -12.09 -5.53
C LEU A 348 -16.72 -10.88 -6.23
N ALA A 349 -17.20 -9.67 -5.92
CA ALA A 349 -16.66 -8.43 -6.48
C ALA A 349 -15.23 -8.15 -5.99
N THR A 350 -14.96 -8.34 -4.69
CA THR A 350 -13.62 -8.13 -4.11
C THR A 350 -12.63 -9.15 -4.65
N PHE A 351 -13.05 -10.42 -4.73
CA PHE A 351 -12.27 -11.51 -5.31
C PHE A 351 -11.84 -11.18 -6.74
N HIS A 352 -12.80 -10.75 -7.57
CA HIS A 352 -12.51 -10.34 -8.96
C HIS A 352 -11.53 -9.18 -9.04
N ASN A 353 -11.76 -8.11 -8.26
CA ASN A 353 -10.88 -6.94 -8.28
C ASN A 353 -9.45 -7.28 -7.83
N LEU A 354 -9.27 -8.12 -6.82
CA LEU A 354 -7.93 -8.57 -6.43
C LEU A 354 -7.23 -9.36 -7.54
N ARG A 355 -7.95 -10.27 -8.21
CA ARG A 355 -7.37 -11.02 -9.33
C ARG A 355 -7.01 -10.10 -10.50
N PHE A 356 -7.81 -9.06 -10.78
CA PHE A 356 -7.45 -8.03 -11.75
C PHE A 356 -6.08 -7.40 -11.42
N TYR A 357 -5.85 -6.99 -10.16
CA TYR A 357 -4.57 -6.40 -9.76
C TYR A 357 -3.42 -7.42 -9.80
N SER A 358 -3.66 -8.67 -9.47
CA SER A 358 -2.64 -9.73 -9.62
C SER A 358 -2.24 -9.91 -11.08
N ILE A 359 -3.20 -9.97 -12.01
CA ILE A 359 -2.95 -10.02 -13.46
C ILE A 359 -2.18 -8.77 -13.93
N LEU A 360 -2.55 -7.58 -13.45
CA LEU A 360 -1.83 -6.34 -13.77
C LEU A 360 -0.34 -6.45 -13.41
N MET A 361 -0.04 -6.94 -12.21
CA MET A 361 1.34 -7.15 -11.77
C MET A 361 2.07 -8.21 -12.61
N GLU A 362 1.39 -9.30 -12.98
CA GLU A 362 1.92 -10.32 -13.89
C GLU A 362 2.31 -9.69 -15.24
N LYS A 363 1.42 -8.92 -15.86
CA LYS A 363 1.66 -8.24 -17.14
C LYS A 363 2.78 -7.20 -17.09
N ILE A 364 2.89 -6.43 -16.01
CA ILE A 364 4.00 -5.48 -15.83
C ILE A 364 5.34 -6.23 -15.73
N ARG A 365 5.39 -7.35 -15.01
CA ARG A 365 6.61 -8.17 -14.91
C ARG A 365 6.99 -8.81 -16.24
N GLU A 366 6.04 -9.28 -17.04
CA GLU A 366 6.26 -9.80 -18.40
C GLU A 366 6.90 -8.73 -19.29
N GLN A 367 6.33 -7.52 -19.33
CA GLN A 367 6.90 -6.41 -20.11
C GLN A 367 8.31 -6.01 -19.67
N ASN A 368 8.61 -6.10 -18.37
CA ASN A 368 9.95 -5.78 -17.86
C ASN A 368 10.99 -6.85 -18.25
N ARG A 369 10.58 -8.09 -18.48
CA ARG A 369 11.45 -9.18 -18.98
C ARG A 369 11.74 -9.05 -20.47
N SER A 370 10.77 -8.65 -21.28
CA SER A 370 10.90 -8.51 -22.74
C SER A 370 11.77 -7.30 -23.17
N ARG A 371 12.13 -6.42 -22.24
CA ARG A 371 12.99 -5.24 -22.50
C ARG A 371 14.49 -5.49 -22.24
N LYS A 372 14.84 -6.70 -21.85
CA LYS A 372 16.23 -7.17 -21.66
C LYS A 372 16.72 -7.94 -22.88
#